data_d7978a1fffb53fbe6997f99c26608fe8
#
_entry.id   d7978a1fffb53fbe6997f99c26608fe8
#
_cell.length_a   1.000
_cell.length_b   1.000
_cell.length_c   1.000
_cell.angle_alpha   90.00
_cell.angle_beta   90.00
_cell.angle_gamma   90.00
#
_symmetry.space_group_name_H-M   'P 1'
#
loop_
_entity.id
_entity.type
_entity.pdbx_description
1 polymer ?
#
loop_
_entity_poly.entity_id
_entity_poly.type
_entity_poly.pdbx_seq_one_letter_code
_entity_poly.pdbx_strand_id
1 'polypeptide(L)'
;LSDSLYENHNKPFTEISRLEVTLGLETLLNMNVSIRNLHIRDGSIFIFTRRDGYSNFSLFRSGRKEPGKSNVHISRLFGKVRSLQLTNVSFTYSDSLKEKYYSAIMKRVSGSYGAAGNGWEGKLTGPVSMDSLVFNSKKGAFLRNRDIHLSALVGFNEKTRIFSFFPETYIQ
;
A
#
# COMPACT_ATOMS: atom_id res chain seq x y z
N LEU A 1 2.20 -10.13 -8.06
CA LEU A 1 2.70 -10.76 -6.84
C LEU A 1 1.57 -11.57 -6.21
N SER A 2 1.79 -12.85 -5.97
CA SER A 2 0.83 -13.78 -5.38
C SER A 2 1.39 -14.39 -4.09
N ASP A 3 0.50 -14.82 -3.21
CA ASP A 3 0.84 -15.48 -1.95
C ASP A 3 0.90 -17.01 -2.11
N SER A 4 1.28 -17.72 -1.03
CA SER A 4 1.44 -19.18 -1.03
C SER A 4 0.14 -19.96 -1.21
N LEU A 5 -1.02 -19.32 -1.07
CA LEU A 5 -2.35 -19.93 -1.25
C LEU A 5 -3.09 -19.34 -2.47
N TYR A 6 -2.34 -18.76 -3.41
CA TYR A 6 -2.90 -18.13 -4.61
C TYR A 6 -3.87 -19.05 -5.37
N GLU A 7 -3.53 -20.31 -5.52
CA GLU A 7 -4.37 -21.30 -6.22
C GLU A 7 -5.76 -21.46 -5.61
N ASN A 8 -5.91 -21.18 -4.31
CA ASN A 8 -7.18 -21.32 -3.60
C ASN A 8 -8.13 -20.13 -3.80
N HIS A 9 -7.64 -18.98 -4.28
CA HIS A 9 -8.48 -17.78 -4.40
C HIS A 9 -8.28 -17.01 -5.71
N ASN A 10 -7.26 -17.33 -6.50
CA ASN A 10 -6.95 -16.73 -7.81
C ASN A 10 -6.93 -15.19 -7.81
N LYS A 11 -6.55 -14.57 -6.69
CA LYS A 11 -6.47 -13.12 -6.54
C LYS A 11 -5.05 -12.71 -6.15
N PRO A 12 -4.25 -12.22 -7.08
CA PRO A 12 -2.90 -11.75 -6.77
C PRO A 12 -2.96 -10.56 -5.80
N PHE A 13 -1.96 -10.45 -4.93
CA PHE A 13 -1.82 -9.29 -4.05
C PHE A 13 -1.71 -8.00 -4.86
N THR A 14 -0.96 -8.03 -5.95
CA THR A 14 -0.81 -6.89 -6.86
C THR A 14 -0.55 -7.36 -8.28
N GLU A 15 -1.15 -6.66 -9.21
CA GLU A 15 -0.87 -6.71 -10.64
C GLU A 15 -0.47 -5.31 -11.09
N ILE A 16 0.62 -5.17 -11.82
CA ILE A 16 1.15 -3.89 -12.26
C ILE A 16 1.47 -4.02 -13.75
N SER A 17 0.85 -3.20 -14.57
CA SER A 17 1.12 -3.17 -16.03
C SER A 17 2.39 -2.40 -16.34
N ARG A 18 2.66 -1.31 -15.60
CA ARG A 18 3.86 -0.49 -15.79
C ARG A 18 4.42 -0.01 -14.46
N LEU A 19 5.72 -0.27 -14.29
CA LEU A 19 6.51 0.19 -13.16
C LEU A 19 7.69 1.02 -13.70
N GLU A 20 7.75 2.29 -13.32
CA GLU A 20 8.86 3.18 -13.64
C GLU A 20 9.63 3.50 -12.37
N VAL A 21 10.94 3.31 -12.40
CA VAL A 21 11.82 3.55 -11.25
C VAL A 21 12.87 4.57 -11.65
N THR A 22 12.94 5.68 -10.93
CA THR A 22 14.01 6.68 -11.08
C THR A 22 15.03 6.47 -9.97
N LEU A 23 16.26 6.21 -10.36
CA LEU A 23 17.38 6.07 -9.42
C LEU A 23 18.01 7.42 -9.09
N GLY A 24 18.55 7.56 -7.89
CA GLY A 24 19.38 8.70 -7.52
C GLY A 24 20.77 8.59 -8.13
N LEU A 25 21.39 9.75 -8.41
CA LEU A 25 22.78 9.79 -8.92
C LEU A 25 23.78 9.15 -7.97
N GLU A 26 23.52 9.18 -6.67
CA GLU A 26 24.34 8.51 -5.65
C GLU A 26 24.43 6.99 -5.86
N THR A 27 23.46 6.38 -6.56
CA THR A 27 23.51 4.96 -6.92
C THR A 27 24.67 4.66 -7.87
N LEU A 28 24.94 5.57 -8.80
CA LEU A 28 26.03 5.44 -9.78
C LEU A 28 27.40 5.65 -9.15
N LEU A 29 27.49 6.53 -8.14
CA LEU A 29 28.75 6.92 -7.52
C LEU A 29 29.19 5.96 -6.40
N ASN A 30 28.26 5.48 -5.60
CA ASN A 30 28.55 4.77 -4.34
C ASN A 30 28.11 3.32 -4.32
N MET A 31 27.63 2.76 -5.43
CA MET A 31 27.03 1.42 -5.54
C MET A 31 25.88 1.14 -4.54
N ASN A 32 25.36 2.20 -3.90
CA ASN A 32 24.21 2.10 -3.00
C ASN A 32 22.94 2.45 -3.76
N VAL A 33 22.05 1.47 -3.95
CA VAL A 33 20.78 1.69 -4.65
C VAL A 33 19.93 2.69 -3.87
N SER A 34 19.72 3.85 -4.45
CA SER A 34 18.82 4.90 -3.97
C SER A 34 17.69 5.09 -4.99
N ILE A 35 16.46 4.79 -4.59
CA ILE A 35 15.30 5.00 -5.43
C ILE A 35 14.74 6.39 -5.13
N ARG A 36 14.77 7.28 -6.12
CA ARG A 36 14.24 8.63 -5.96
C ARG A 36 12.73 8.65 -6.13
N ASN A 37 12.23 8.08 -7.23
CA ASN A 37 10.81 8.03 -7.53
C ASN A 37 10.40 6.63 -7.94
N LEU A 38 9.19 6.23 -7.52
CA LEU A 38 8.50 5.03 -7.95
C LEU A 38 7.17 5.44 -8.57
N HIS A 39 6.95 5.11 -9.85
CA HIS A 39 5.69 5.38 -10.51
C HIS A 39 5.05 4.06 -10.94
N ILE A 40 3.85 3.81 -10.43
CA ILE A 40 3.02 2.65 -10.76
C ILE A 40 1.86 3.14 -11.62
N ARG A 41 1.68 2.53 -12.78
CA ARG A 41 0.58 2.83 -13.71
C ARG A 41 -0.20 1.58 -14.06
N ASP A 42 -1.50 1.74 -14.16
CA ASP A 42 -2.42 0.71 -14.63
C ASP A 42 -2.21 -0.60 -13.86
N GLY A 43 -2.64 -0.61 -12.63
CA GLY A 43 -2.44 -1.75 -11.75
C GLY A 43 -3.57 -1.95 -10.77
N SER A 44 -3.47 -3.04 -10.01
CA SER A 44 -4.37 -3.35 -8.93
C SER A 44 -3.60 -3.79 -7.69
N ILE A 45 -4.11 -3.40 -6.53
CA ILE A 45 -3.67 -3.87 -5.22
C ILE A 45 -4.89 -4.46 -4.54
N PHE A 46 -4.81 -5.74 -4.19
CA PHE A 46 -5.89 -6.44 -3.54
C PHE A 46 -5.42 -7.03 -2.21
N ILE A 47 -5.95 -6.51 -1.11
CA ILE A 47 -5.69 -6.99 0.24
C ILE A 47 -6.97 -7.63 0.78
N PHE A 48 -6.87 -8.84 1.28
CA PHE A 48 -8.01 -9.49 1.91
C PHE A 48 -7.63 -10.24 3.19
N THR A 49 -8.64 -10.38 4.06
CA THR A 49 -8.61 -11.23 5.24
C THR A 49 -9.87 -12.08 5.25
N ARG A 50 -9.71 -13.38 5.33
CA ARG A 50 -10.80 -14.35 5.41
C ARG A 50 -11.33 -14.46 6.85
N ARG A 51 -12.48 -15.10 7.01
CA ARG A 51 -13.07 -15.37 8.34
C ARG A 51 -12.20 -16.26 9.23
N ASP A 52 -11.41 -17.14 8.65
CA ASP A 52 -10.44 -17.99 9.34
C ASP A 52 -9.15 -17.24 9.79
N GLY A 53 -9.07 -15.92 9.50
CA GLY A 53 -7.94 -15.07 9.84
C GLY A 53 -6.80 -15.08 8.81
N TYR A 54 -6.87 -15.93 7.78
CA TYR A 54 -5.89 -15.90 6.70
C TYR A 54 -5.96 -14.55 5.94
N SER A 55 -4.79 -13.97 5.65
CA SER A 55 -4.67 -12.73 4.88
C SER A 55 -3.49 -12.80 3.92
N ASN A 56 -3.71 -12.37 2.67
CA ASN A 56 -2.62 -12.25 1.70
C ASN A 56 -1.61 -11.15 2.09
N PHE A 57 -1.96 -10.27 3.00
CA PHE A 57 -1.02 -9.30 3.60
C PHE A 57 0.03 -9.97 4.49
N SER A 58 -0.12 -11.25 4.81
CA SER A 58 0.88 -12.05 5.54
C SER A 58 2.23 -12.14 4.81
N LEU A 59 2.25 -11.96 3.48
CA LEU A 59 3.47 -11.82 2.68
C LEU A 59 4.44 -10.75 3.24
N PHE A 60 3.90 -9.71 3.88
CA PHE A 60 4.67 -8.61 4.46
C PHE A 60 4.90 -8.79 5.98
N ARG A 61 4.23 -9.77 6.59
CA ARG A 61 4.38 -10.07 8.03
C ARG A 61 5.48 -11.08 8.33
N SER A 62 6.05 -11.75 7.34
CA SER A 62 6.94 -12.87 7.55
C SER A 62 8.27 -12.45 8.18
N GLY A 63 8.28 -12.47 9.52
CA GLY A 63 9.47 -12.70 10.33
C GLY A 63 9.80 -14.20 10.50
N ARG A 64 9.12 -15.13 9.81
CA ARG A 64 9.50 -16.54 9.78
C ARG A 64 10.62 -16.72 8.77
N LYS A 65 11.81 -16.99 9.28
CA LYS A 65 12.95 -17.49 8.51
C LYS A 65 12.57 -18.83 7.92
N GLU A 66 12.21 -18.88 6.64
CA GLU A 66 12.37 -20.12 5.89
C GLU A 66 13.85 -20.24 5.52
N PRO A 67 14.52 -21.37 5.85
CA PRO A 67 15.91 -21.57 5.48
C PRO A 67 15.99 -21.66 3.95
N GLY A 68 16.72 -20.75 3.33
CA GLY A 68 17.06 -20.79 1.90
C GLY A 68 16.44 -19.77 0.97
N LYS A 69 15.52 -18.89 1.42
CA LYS A 69 15.03 -17.76 0.61
C LYS A 69 15.57 -16.45 1.14
N SER A 70 16.28 -15.70 0.30
CA SER A 70 16.72 -14.35 0.60
C SER A 70 15.50 -13.48 0.88
N ASN A 71 15.28 -13.17 2.16
CA ASN A 71 14.26 -12.20 2.58
C ASN A 71 14.68 -10.82 2.07
N VAL A 72 14.18 -10.45 0.89
CA VAL A 72 14.19 -9.05 0.50
C VAL A 72 13.28 -8.35 1.50
N HIS A 73 13.87 -7.66 2.46
CA HIS A 73 13.13 -6.81 3.39
C HIS A 73 12.48 -5.67 2.57
N ILE A 74 11.23 -5.86 2.21
CA ILE A 74 10.43 -4.88 1.46
C ILE A 74 10.45 -3.54 2.18
N SER A 75 10.43 -3.52 3.53
CA SER A 75 10.62 -2.33 4.33
C SER A 75 11.92 -1.58 4.03
N ARG A 76 13.02 -2.28 3.74
CA ARG A 76 14.29 -1.64 3.34
C ARG A 76 14.23 -1.01 1.95
N LEU A 77 13.46 -1.57 1.04
CA LEU A 77 13.25 -0.98 -0.28
C LEU A 77 12.37 0.28 -0.20
N PHE A 78 11.27 0.20 0.52
CA PHE A 78 10.39 1.36 0.71
C PHE A 78 11.05 2.50 1.50
N GLY A 79 11.90 2.22 2.48
CA GLY A 79 12.64 3.25 3.21
C GLY A 79 13.62 4.06 2.37
N LYS A 80 13.90 3.63 1.13
CA LYS A 80 14.79 4.33 0.18
C LYS A 80 14.05 5.10 -0.92
N VAL A 81 12.75 4.90 -1.05
CA VAL A 81 11.92 5.60 -2.04
C VAL A 81 11.53 6.95 -1.45
N ARG A 82 11.79 8.06 -2.14
CA ARG A 82 11.43 9.41 -1.66
C ARG A 82 10.06 9.86 -2.11
N SER A 83 9.64 9.43 -3.28
CA SER A 83 8.29 9.72 -3.77
C SER A 83 7.66 8.54 -4.48
N LEU A 84 6.35 8.46 -4.39
CA LEU A 84 5.50 7.48 -5.03
C LEU A 84 4.48 8.21 -5.89
N GLN A 85 4.25 7.72 -7.11
CA GLN A 85 3.14 8.13 -7.96
C GLN A 85 2.32 6.91 -8.33
N LEU A 86 1.01 7.03 -8.18
CA LEU A 86 0.02 6.02 -8.57
C LEU A 86 -0.88 6.65 -9.63
N THR A 87 -0.95 6.04 -10.80
CA THR A 87 -1.82 6.50 -11.88
C THR A 87 -2.69 5.34 -12.33
N ASN A 88 -4.00 5.52 -12.24
CA ASN A 88 -4.99 4.49 -12.58
C ASN A 88 -4.73 3.16 -11.86
N VAL A 89 -4.55 3.23 -10.55
CA VAL A 89 -4.32 2.05 -9.70
C VAL A 89 -5.57 1.78 -8.86
N SER A 90 -6.18 0.61 -9.05
CA SER A 90 -7.28 0.16 -8.22
C SER A 90 -6.75 -0.40 -6.89
N PHE A 91 -7.41 -0.06 -5.82
CA PHE A 91 -7.14 -0.57 -4.48
C PHE A 91 -8.39 -1.22 -3.92
N THR A 92 -8.27 -2.45 -3.47
CA THR A 92 -9.35 -3.14 -2.78
C THR A 92 -8.84 -3.74 -1.48
N TYR A 93 -9.53 -3.45 -0.40
CA TYR A 93 -9.34 -4.06 0.92
C TYR A 93 -10.63 -4.74 1.33
N SER A 94 -10.56 -6.03 1.64
CA SER A 94 -11.70 -6.85 2.06
C SER A 94 -11.33 -7.63 3.32
N ASP A 95 -11.94 -7.32 4.44
CA ASP A 95 -11.75 -8.02 5.71
C ASP A 95 -13.07 -8.67 6.14
N SER A 96 -13.21 -9.95 5.83
CA SER A 96 -14.40 -10.72 6.17
C SER A 96 -14.52 -11.01 7.67
N LEU A 97 -13.40 -10.95 8.43
CA LEU A 97 -13.40 -11.14 9.88
C LEU A 97 -13.96 -9.90 10.59
N LYS A 98 -13.57 -8.71 10.12
CA LYS A 98 -14.00 -7.41 10.69
C LYS A 98 -15.16 -6.78 9.93
N GLU A 99 -15.69 -7.47 8.92
CA GLU A 99 -16.80 -7.01 8.07
C GLU A 99 -16.53 -5.64 7.40
N LYS A 100 -15.28 -5.41 6.94
CA LYS A 100 -14.85 -4.17 6.29
C LYS A 100 -14.59 -4.37 4.81
N TYR A 101 -14.97 -3.39 4.02
CA TYR A 101 -14.70 -3.40 2.59
C TYR A 101 -14.40 -1.98 2.10
N TYR A 102 -13.27 -1.80 1.43
CA TYR A 102 -12.85 -0.54 0.81
C TYR A 102 -12.46 -0.83 -0.63
N SER A 103 -13.00 -0.05 -1.55
CA SER A 103 -12.65 -0.12 -2.97
C SER A 103 -12.53 1.28 -3.55
N ALA A 104 -11.43 1.55 -4.21
CA ALA A 104 -11.13 2.85 -4.77
C ALA A 104 -10.20 2.75 -5.97
N ILE A 105 -10.28 3.73 -6.87
CA ILE A 105 -9.34 3.92 -7.97
C ILE A 105 -8.55 5.20 -7.71
N MET A 106 -7.24 5.06 -7.59
CA MET A 106 -6.30 6.16 -7.48
C MET A 106 -6.00 6.68 -8.88
N LYS A 107 -6.73 7.73 -9.32
CA LYS A 107 -6.60 8.28 -10.68
C LYS A 107 -5.22 8.89 -10.90
N ARG A 108 -4.77 9.70 -9.96
CA ARG A 108 -3.43 10.29 -9.93
C ARG A 108 -3.09 10.69 -8.49
N VAL A 109 -2.60 9.76 -7.73
CA VAL A 109 -2.18 10.00 -6.35
C VAL A 109 -0.67 10.07 -6.30
N SER A 110 -0.15 11.13 -5.66
CA SER A 110 1.27 11.27 -5.38
C SER A 110 1.52 11.16 -3.88
N GLY A 111 2.65 10.58 -3.55
CA GLY A 111 3.10 10.43 -2.18
C GLY A 111 4.56 10.83 -2.05
N SER A 112 4.87 11.48 -0.95
CA SER A 112 6.25 11.71 -0.50
C SER A 112 6.38 11.17 0.90
N TYR A 113 7.50 10.54 1.19
CA TYR A 113 7.76 10.05 2.53
C TYR A 113 9.24 10.09 2.87
N GLY A 114 9.51 10.10 4.16
CA GLY A 114 10.84 10.14 4.71
C GLY A 114 10.93 9.37 6.01
N ALA A 115 12.15 9.13 6.46
CA ALA A 115 12.39 8.52 7.76
C ALA A 115 11.89 9.45 8.88
N ALA A 116 11.19 8.88 9.87
CA ALA A 116 10.70 9.58 11.03
C ALA A 116 10.84 8.69 12.27
N GLY A 117 11.75 9.03 13.17
CA GLY A 117 12.03 8.25 14.36
C GLY A 117 12.36 6.78 14.06
N ASN A 118 11.58 5.86 14.61
CA ASN A 118 11.70 4.42 14.37
C ASN A 118 10.81 3.92 13.23
N GLY A 119 10.62 4.71 12.19
CA GLY A 119 9.77 4.34 11.07
C GLY A 119 9.82 5.37 9.95
N TRP A 120 8.67 5.62 9.34
CA TRP A 120 8.54 6.62 8.29
C TRP A 120 7.22 7.37 8.39
N GLU A 121 7.22 8.58 7.87
CA GLU A 121 6.06 9.42 7.68
C GLU A 121 5.95 9.83 6.21
N GLY A 122 4.72 10.02 5.75
CA GLY A 122 4.49 10.41 4.37
C GLY A 122 3.14 11.05 4.16
N LYS A 123 3.08 11.87 3.11
CA LYS A 123 1.86 12.52 2.64
C LYS A 123 1.42 11.90 1.33
N LEU A 124 0.14 11.50 1.26
CA LEU A 124 -0.52 11.06 0.03
C LEU A 124 -1.53 12.11 -0.38
N THR A 125 -1.53 12.53 -1.64
CA THR A 125 -2.47 13.53 -2.13
C THR A 125 -2.87 13.25 -3.57
N GLY A 126 -4.12 13.52 -3.90
CA GLY A 126 -4.64 13.42 -5.27
C GLY A 126 -6.08 12.94 -5.38
N PRO A 127 -6.63 12.96 -6.60
CA PRO A 127 -7.99 12.52 -6.88
C PRO A 127 -8.12 10.99 -6.78
N VAL A 128 -9.16 10.56 -6.09
CA VAL A 128 -9.53 9.17 -5.86
C VAL A 128 -11.01 8.98 -6.19
N SER A 129 -11.34 8.00 -7.03
CA SER A 129 -12.71 7.55 -7.20
C SER A 129 -12.98 6.45 -6.19
N MET A 130 -13.80 6.74 -5.20
CA MET A 130 -14.21 5.80 -4.16
C MET A 130 -15.44 5.03 -4.63
N ASP A 131 -15.29 3.73 -4.93
CA ASP A 131 -16.41 2.87 -5.29
C ASP A 131 -17.21 2.52 -4.05
N SER A 132 -16.53 2.16 -2.96
CA SER A 132 -17.20 1.77 -1.72
C SER A 132 -16.28 1.91 -0.51
N LEU A 133 -16.83 2.45 0.57
CA LEU A 133 -16.19 2.53 1.88
C LEU A 133 -17.15 1.99 2.93
N VAL A 134 -16.90 0.76 3.39
CA VAL A 134 -17.73 0.04 4.35
C VAL A 134 -16.93 -0.27 5.60
N PHE A 135 -17.28 0.35 6.71
CA PHE A 135 -16.68 0.07 8.02
C PHE A 135 -17.36 -1.09 8.76
N ASN A 136 -18.61 -1.38 8.39
CA ASN A 136 -19.38 -2.49 8.92
C ASN A 136 -20.43 -2.90 7.87
N SER A 137 -20.34 -4.12 7.38
CA SER A 137 -21.21 -4.61 6.29
C SER A 137 -22.69 -4.59 6.66
N LYS A 138 -23.03 -4.75 7.94
CA LYS A 138 -24.43 -4.71 8.44
C LYS A 138 -25.03 -3.31 8.41
N LYS A 139 -24.18 -2.26 8.47
CA LYS A 139 -24.63 -0.85 8.45
C LYS A 139 -24.60 -0.23 7.06
N GLY A 140 -24.10 -0.95 6.07
CA GLY A 140 -23.97 -0.48 4.70
C GLY A 140 -22.72 0.36 4.46
N ALA A 141 -22.66 0.98 3.29
CA ALA A 141 -21.52 1.79 2.89
C ALA A 141 -21.63 3.23 3.43
N PHE A 142 -20.56 3.72 4.01
CA PHE A 142 -20.42 5.11 4.45
C PHE A 142 -20.26 6.05 3.24
N LEU A 143 -19.46 5.64 2.23
CA LEU A 143 -19.32 6.31 0.94
C LEU A 143 -19.53 5.30 -0.17
N ARG A 144 -20.19 5.70 -1.26
CA ARG A 144 -20.38 4.91 -2.47
C ARG A 144 -20.38 5.80 -3.70
N ASN A 145 -19.60 5.39 -4.72
CA ASN A 145 -19.52 6.06 -6.02
C ASN A 145 -19.29 7.56 -5.88
N ARG A 146 -18.20 7.96 -5.22
CA ARG A 146 -17.83 9.36 -5.01
C ARG A 146 -16.40 9.60 -5.49
N ASP A 147 -16.24 10.68 -6.23
CA ASP A 147 -14.93 11.28 -6.47
C ASP A 147 -14.58 12.17 -5.29
N ILE A 148 -13.39 11.97 -4.76
CA ILE A 148 -12.86 12.69 -3.60
C ILE A 148 -11.45 13.18 -3.90
N HIS A 149 -11.02 14.22 -3.22
CA HIS A 149 -9.63 14.60 -3.16
C HIS A 149 -9.04 14.17 -1.82
N LEU A 150 -8.12 13.20 -1.88
CA LEU A 150 -7.41 12.71 -0.71
C LEU A 150 -6.24 13.62 -0.37
N SER A 151 -6.12 13.99 0.88
CA SER A 151 -4.86 14.49 1.47
C SER A 151 -4.68 13.80 2.80
N ALA A 152 -3.78 12.82 2.83
CA ALA A 152 -3.55 11.99 4.01
C ALA A 152 -2.10 12.10 4.45
N LEU A 153 -1.87 12.47 5.70
CA LEU A 153 -0.60 12.34 6.37
C LEU A 153 -0.61 11.01 7.14
N VAL A 154 0.31 10.13 6.79
CA VAL A 154 0.37 8.77 7.33
C VAL A 154 1.74 8.50 7.92
N GLY A 155 1.80 7.69 8.95
CA GLY A 155 3.05 7.24 9.54
C GLY A 155 3.02 5.75 9.84
N PHE A 156 4.18 5.15 9.87
CA PHE A 156 4.37 3.77 10.28
C PHE A 156 5.54 3.66 11.24
N ASN A 157 5.29 3.08 12.40
CA ASN A 157 6.33 2.78 13.36
C ASN A 157 6.73 1.30 13.25
N GLU A 158 7.98 1.04 12.89
CA GLU A 158 8.48 -0.32 12.64
C GLU A 158 8.59 -1.14 13.94
N LYS A 159 8.86 -0.49 15.07
CA LYS A 159 9.00 -1.17 16.38
C LYS A 159 7.65 -1.65 16.90
N THR A 160 6.64 -0.80 16.84
CA THR A 160 5.28 -1.11 17.32
C THR A 160 4.40 -1.72 16.23
N ARG A 161 4.79 -1.61 14.95
CA ARG A 161 4.02 -2.02 13.77
C ARG A 161 2.66 -1.33 13.66
N ILE A 162 2.60 -0.09 14.11
CA ILE A 162 1.38 0.73 14.09
C ILE A 162 1.43 1.68 12.91
N PHE A 163 0.35 1.69 12.12
CA PHE A 163 0.04 2.76 11.17
C PHE A 163 -0.76 3.84 11.88
N SER A 164 -0.39 5.09 11.66
CA SER A 164 -1.05 6.27 12.20
C SER A 164 -1.55 7.16 11.08
N PHE A 165 -2.74 7.73 11.25
CA PHE A 165 -3.24 8.83 10.45
C PHE A 165 -3.19 10.08 11.32
N PHE A 166 -2.60 11.14 10.80
CA PHE A 166 -2.43 12.39 11.54
C PHE A 166 -3.62 13.33 11.35
N PRO A 167 -3.84 14.29 12.26
CA PRO A 167 -4.98 15.21 12.22
C PRO A 167 -5.09 16.06 10.94
N GLU A 168 -3.98 16.30 10.25
CA GLU A 168 -3.94 17.02 8.97
C GLU A 168 -4.50 16.22 7.79
N THR A 169 -4.93 14.96 8.03
CA THR A 169 -5.60 14.14 7.03
C THR A 169 -7.02 14.67 6.80
N TYR A 170 -7.35 15.02 5.54
CA TYR A 170 -8.69 15.45 5.17
C TYR A 170 -9.11 14.86 3.82
N ILE A 171 -10.42 14.80 3.61
CA ILE A 171 -11.08 14.34 2.39
C ILE A 171 -12.03 15.44 1.95
N GLN A 172 -11.92 15.88 0.70
CA GLN A 172 -12.80 16.86 0.05
C GLN A 172 -13.60 16.20 -1.08
#